data_7b743d1a397fc591a647110df1fe05d5
#
_entry.id   7b743d1a397fc591a647110df1fe05d5
#
_cell.length_a   1.000
_cell.length_b   1.000
_cell.length_c   1.000
_cell.angle_alpha   90.00
_cell.angle_beta   90.00
_cell.angle_gamma   90.00
#
_symmetry.space_group_name_H-M   'P 1'
#
loop_
_entity.id
_entity.type
_entity.pdbx_description
1 polymer ?
#
loop_
_entity_poly.entity_id
_entity_poly.type
_entity_poly.pdbx_seq_one_letter_code
_entity_poly.pdbx_strand_id
1 'polypeptide(L)'
;MSKITPPAPEENVAVNVVPLVDIMFLLLLFLMVGGDMSHRDSAELQLPLADKASEAVKDEDNYVVVNIHPIRDPNSDAERLTQEFRDITNWQFGIGGVEFKDYWELVDKLKEVAMRKTEEVPIPGTKDKFLSAVTVTIRADKSAPYGMIQRAMQACSEALLYKIEVGAAKPPT
;
A
#
# COMPACT_ATOMS: atom_id res chain seq x y z
N MET A 1 -68.25 53.62 -2.28
CA MET A 1 -67.07 53.59 -3.17
C MET A 1 -66.01 52.74 -2.54
N SER A 2 -65.94 51.47 -2.97
CA SER A 2 -64.93 50.50 -2.43
C SER A 2 -63.63 50.71 -3.18
N LYS A 3 -62.53 51.05 -2.45
CA LYS A 3 -61.17 51.14 -3.02
C LYS A 3 -60.60 49.71 -3.24
N ILE A 4 -60.47 49.37 -4.48
CA ILE A 4 -59.74 48.14 -4.89
C ILE A 4 -58.25 48.45 -4.73
N THR A 5 -57.59 47.78 -3.76
CA THR A 5 -56.14 47.86 -3.60
C THR A 5 -55.52 46.86 -4.61
N PRO A 6 -54.58 47.30 -5.46
CA PRO A 6 -53.91 46.39 -6.39
C PRO A 6 -53.05 45.34 -5.62
N PRO A 7 -52.93 44.10 -6.10
CA PRO A 7 -52.08 43.11 -5.47
C PRO A 7 -50.60 43.54 -5.51
N ALA A 8 -49.88 43.27 -4.43
CA ALA A 8 -48.47 43.53 -4.32
C ALA A 8 -47.69 42.74 -5.39
N PRO A 9 -46.64 43.31 -5.98
CA PRO A 9 -45.82 42.59 -6.93
C PRO A 9 -45.17 41.38 -6.26
N GLU A 10 -45.28 40.21 -6.91
CA GLU A 10 -44.59 39.01 -6.47
C GLU A 10 -43.07 39.25 -6.59
N GLU A 11 -42.36 39.31 -5.47
CA GLU A 11 -40.91 39.31 -5.43
C GLU A 11 -40.42 37.94 -5.89
N ASN A 12 -39.99 37.85 -7.14
CA ASN A 12 -39.23 36.72 -7.63
C ASN A 12 -37.88 36.69 -6.90
N VAL A 13 -37.81 35.97 -5.76
CA VAL A 13 -36.56 35.70 -5.08
C VAL A 13 -35.76 34.74 -5.93
N ALA A 14 -34.91 35.26 -6.81
CA ALA A 14 -33.96 34.46 -7.55
C ALA A 14 -32.96 33.83 -6.56
N VAL A 15 -33.06 32.52 -6.35
CA VAL A 15 -32.12 31.78 -5.49
C VAL A 15 -30.74 31.88 -6.13
N ASN A 16 -29.79 32.50 -5.42
CA ASN A 16 -28.41 32.55 -5.87
C ASN A 16 -27.79 31.16 -5.76
N VAL A 17 -27.60 30.48 -6.90
CA VAL A 17 -27.05 29.14 -6.97
C VAL A 17 -25.51 29.06 -6.93
N VAL A 18 -24.84 30.25 -7.00
CA VAL A 18 -23.38 30.36 -7.04
C VAL A 18 -22.71 29.65 -5.83
N PRO A 19 -23.15 29.89 -4.57
CA PRO A 19 -22.55 29.19 -3.43
C PRO A 19 -22.72 27.67 -3.46
N LEU A 20 -23.80 27.19 -4.05
CA LEU A 20 -24.09 25.76 -4.15
C LEU A 20 -23.17 25.06 -5.18
N VAL A 21 -22.92 25.77 -6.31
CA VAL A 21 -21.97 25.28 -7.32
C VAL A 21 -20.53 25.26 -6.77
N ASP A 22 -20.15 26.25 -5.97
CA ASP A 22 -18.82 26.32 -5.35
C ASP A 22 -18.57 25.14 -4.41
N ILE A 23 -19.54 24.85 -3.53
CA ILE A 23 -19.46 23.69 -2.63
C ILE A 23 -19.40 22.37 -3.42
N MET A 24 -20.19 22.21 -4.48
CA MET A 24 -20.14 21.02 -5.34
C MET A 24 -18.78 20.89 -6.02
N PHE A 25 -18.20 22.00 -6.50
CA PHE A 25 -16.89 21.98 -7.14
C PHE A 25 -15.77 21.63 -6.16
N LEU A 26 -15.78 22.19 -4.95
CA LEU A 26 -14.84 21.84 -3.89
C LEU A 26 -14.95 20.37 -3.49
N LEU A 27 -16.17 19.83 -3.41
CA LEU A 27 -16.42 18.42 -3.09
C LEU A 27 -15.90 17.48 -4.18
N LEU A 28 -16.09 17.85 -5.45
CA LEU A 28 -15.54 17.12 -6.60
C LEU A 28 -14.01 17.14 -6.62
N LEU A 29 -13.38 18.29 -6.35
CA LEU A 29 -11.93 18.41 -6.23
C LEU A 29 -11.41 17.56 -5.07
N PHE A 30 -12.11 17.56 -3.92
CA PHE A 30 -11.72 16.76 -2.76
C PHE A 30 -11.83 15.26 -3.06
N LEU A 31 -12.88 14.84 -3.76
CA LEU A 31 -13.04 13.44 -4.19
C LEU A 31 -12.00 13.05 -5.24
N MET A 32 -11.62 13.94 -6.14
CA MET A 32 -10.59 13.70 -7.13
C MET A 32 -9.22 13.52 -6.48
N VAL A 33 -8.85 14.41 -5.55
CA VAL A 33 -7.58 14.32 -4.79
C VAL A 33 -7.59 13.14 -3.82
N GLY A 34 -8.73 12.88 -3.15
CA GLY A 34 -8.88 11.76 -2.21
C GLY A 34 -8.87 10.39 -2.91
N GLY A 35 -9.41 10.28 -4.13
CA GLY A 35 -9.42 9.05 -4.91
C GLY A 35 -8.03 8.58 -5.33
N ASP A 36 -7.11 9.51 -5.55
CA ASP A 36 -5.75 9.20 -6.00
C ASP A 36 -4.85 8.64 -4.86
N MET A 37 -5.24 8.85 -3.61
CA MET A 37 -4.48 8.32 -2.45
C MET A 37 -4.66 6.82 -2.20
N SER A 38 -5.74 6.21 -2.71
CA SER A 38 -6.05 4.79 -2.46
C SER A 38 -5.25 3.81 -3.32
N HIS A 39 -4.56 4.27 -4.36
CA HIS A 39 -3.83 3.40 -5.30
C HIS A 39 -2.31 3.36 -5.10
N ARG A 40 -1.77 4.07 -4.10
CA ARG A 40 -0.30 4.16 -3.91
C ARG A 40 0.37 2.91 -3.36
N ASP A 41 -0.39 1.93 -2.86
CA ASP A 41 0.18 0.70 -2.29
C ASP A 41 0.38 -0.44 -3.30
N SER A 42 0.03 -0.24 -4.55
CA SER A 42 0.13 -1.28 -5.57
C SER A 42 1.19 -0.92 -6.60
N ALA A 43 2.45 -1.21 -6.29
CA ALA A 43 3.42 -1.39 -7.36
C ALA A 43 2.88 -2.47 -8.32
N GLU A 44 2.87 -2.19 -9.62
CA GLU A 44 2.41 -3.12 -10.65
C GLU A 44 3.45 -4.24 -10.80
N LEU A 45 3.36 -5.24 -9.89
CA LEU A 45 4.27 -6.36 -9.82
C LEU A 45 3.72 -7.53 -10.64
N GLN A 46 4.53 -8.08 -11.52
CA GLN A 46 4.25 -9.37 -12.12
C GLN A 46 4.64 -10.47 -11.13
N LEU A 47 3.66 -10.90 -10.33
CA LEU A 47 3.89 -11.93 -9.32
C LEU A 47 4.14 -13.30 -9.97
N PRO A 48 4.98 -14.13 -9.38
CA PRO A 48 5.13 -15.52 -9.79
C PRO A 48 3.81 -16.27 -9.61
N LEU A 49 3.51 -17.17 -10.55
CA LEU A 49 2.32 -18.03 -10.46
C LEU A 49 2.55 -19.13 -9.44
N ALA A 50 1.54 -19.41 -8.61
CA ALA A 50 1.57 -20.52 -7.67
C ALA A 50 0.25 -21.28 -7.70
N ASP A 51 0.33 -22.60 -7.91
CA ASP A 51 -0.84 -23.48 -8.05
C ASP A 51 -1.70 -23.54 -6.78
N LYS A 52 -1.15 -23.20 -5.62
CA LYS A 52 -1.80 -23.27 -4.32
C LYS A 52 -1.81 -21.91 -3.59
N ALA A 53 -1.97 -20.83 -4.34
CA ALA A 53 -2.14 -19.52 -3.71
C ALA A 53 -3.49 -19.46 -2.97
N SER A 54 -3.48 -19.20 -1.66
CA SER A 54 -4.68 -18.91 -0.89
C SER A 54 -4.90 -17.41 -0.80
N GLU A 55 -6.16 -16.97 -0.83
CA GLU A 55 -6.52 -15.59 -0.55
C GLU A 55 -6.38 -15.36 0.95
N ALA A 56 -5.41 -14.53 1.35
CA ALA A 56 -5.29 -14.09 2.73
C ALA A 56 -6.41 -13.12 3.07
N VAL A 57 -7.12 -13.38 4.16
CA VAL A 57 -8.09 -12.43 4.73
C VAL A 57 -7.28 -11.27 5.30
N LYS A 58 -7.41 -10.10 4.68
CA LYS A 58 -6.71 -8.89 5.09
C LYS A 58 -7.41 -8.25 6.28
N ASP A 59 -6.76 -8.30 7.42
CA ASP A 59 -7.10 -7.47 8.57
C ASP A 59 -6.23 -6.20 8.45
N GLU A 60 -6.80 -5.10 7.94
CA GLU A 60 -6.05 -3.91 7.47
C GLU A 60 -5.13 -3.30 8.55
N ASP A 61 -5.51 -3.41 9.82
CA ASP A 61 -4.73 -2.85 10.93
C ASP A 61 -3.49 -3.68 11.30
N ASN A 62 -3.42 -4.95 10.87
CA ASN A 62 -2.38 -5.91 11.26
C ASN A 62 -1.59 -6.45 10.06
N TYR A 63 -1.70 -5.81 8.93
CA TYR A 63 -1.13 -6.29 7.68
C TYR A 63 -0.21 -5.26 7.05
N VAL A 64 0.96 -5.70 6.60
CA VAL A 64 1.93 -4.87 5.88
C VAL A 64 2.42 -5.61 4.65
N VAL A 65 2.49 -4.91 3.53
CA VAL A 65 3.04 -5.44 2.28
C VAL A 65 4.42 -4.88 2.06
N VAL A 66 5.39 -5.76 1.88
CA VAL A 66 6.74 -5.43 1.40
C VAL A 66 6.82 -5.81 -0.06
N ASN A 67 6.86 -4.83 -0.94
CA ASN A 67 7.03 -5.03 -2.37
C ASN A 67 8.53 -5.08 -2.72
N ILE A 68 8.92 -5.99 -3.59
CA ILE A 68 10.28 -6.08 -4.15
C ILE A 68 10.16 -5.88 -5.66
N HIS A 69 10.69 -4.78 -6.14
CA HIS A 69 10.61 -4.42 -7.57
C HIS A 69 11.90 -3.75 -8.04
N PRO A 70 12.17 -3.76 -9.34
CA PRO A 70 13.36 -3.13 -9.88
C PRO A 70 13.27 -1.61 -9.75
N ILE A 71 14.41 -0.94 -9.61
CA ILE A 71 14.51 0.54 -9.56
C ILE A 71 14.04 1.13 -10.89
N ARG A 72 14.30 0.44 -11.99
CA ARG A 72 13.84 0.78 -13.32
C ARG A 72 12.99 -0.34 -13.90
N ASP A 73 11.78 -0.01 -14.34
CA ASP A 73 10.92 -1.00 -14.99
C ASP A 73 11.54 -1.51 -16.30
N PRO A 74 11.54 -2.82 -16.51
CA PRO A 74 12.02 -3.40 -17.76
C PRO A 74 11.05 -3.11 -18.90
N ASN A 75 11.57 -2.77 -20.08
CA ASN A 75 10.75 -2.49 -21.26
C ASN A 75 10.20 -3.76 -21.92
N SER A 76 10.74 -4.92 -21.57
CA SER A 76 10.31 -6.22 -22.13
C SER A 76 10.69 -7.38 -21.20
N ASP A 77 10.00 -8.53 -21.38
CA ASP A 77 10.34 -9.76 -20.65
C ASP A 77 11.76 -10.27 -20.98
N ALA A 78 12.28 -10.00 -22.17
CA ALA A 78 13.66 -10.36 -22.54
C ALA A 78 14.68 -9.54 -21.72
N GLU A 79 14.40 -8.27 -21.46
CA GLU A 79 15.26 -7.40 -20.66
C GLU A 79 15.35 -7.89 -19.20
N ARG A 80 14.26 -8.45 -18.66
CA ARG A 80 14.22 -9.05 -17.30
C ARG A 80 15.22 -10.19 -17.08
N LEU A 81 15.66 -10.84 -18.17
CA LEU A 81 16.63 -11.94 -18.12
C LEU A 81 18.08 -11.46 -18.23
N THR A 82 18.32 -10.17 -18.42
CA THR A 82 19.67 -9.60 -18.53
C THR A 82 20.42 -9.65 -17.20
N GLN A 83 21.75 -9.53 -17.28
CA GLN A 83 22.61 -9.48 -16.11
C GLN A 83 22.28 -8.29 -15.19
N GLU A 84 21.82 -7.17 -15.76
CA GLU A 84 21.41 -5.99 -15.03
C GLU A 84 20.29 -6.29 -14.01
N PHE A 85 19.27 -7.06 -14.42
CA PHE A 85 18.17 -7.46 -13.54
C PHE A 85 18.49 -8.63 -12.60
N ARG A 86 19.66 -9.25 -12.75
CA ARG A 86 20.16 -10.25 -11.78
C ARG A 86 20.95 -9.62 -10.65
N ASP A 87 21.41 -8.39 -10.84
CA ASP A 87 22.14 -7.65 -9.80
C ASP A 87 21.16 -7.06 -8.79
N ILE A 88 21.34 -7.45 -7.53
CA ILE A 88 20.51 -7.01 -6.40
C ILE A 88 20.57 -5.50 -6.17
N THR A 89 21.60 -4.81 -6.64
CA THR A 89 21.76 -3.35 -6.51
C THR A 89 20.75 -2.57 -7.34
N ASN A 90 20.14 -3.20 -8.35
CA ASN A 90 19.13 -2.61 -9.22
C ASN A 90 17.70 -2.86 -8.72
N TRP A 91 17.56 -3.36 -7.49
CA TRP A 91 16.30 -3.66 -6.84
C TRP A 91 16.09 -2.83 -5.59
N GLN A 92 14.84 -2.60 -5.25
CA GLN A 92 14.45 -1.84 -4.07
C GLN A 92 13.26 -2.48 -3.38
N PHE A 93 13.02 -2.05 -2.14
CA PHE A 93 11.88 -2.45 -1.34
C PHE A 93 10.88 -1.29 -1.27
N GLY A 94 9.59 -1.60 -1.27
CA GLY A 94 8.52 -0.62 -1.11
C GLY A 94 7.56 -1.02 0.01
N ILE A 95 7.20 -0.08 0.88
CA ILE A 95 6.18 -0.25 1.93
C ILE A 95 5.30 0.99 1.93
N GLY A 96 3.99 0.82 1.68
CA GLY A 96 3.04 1.94 1.78
C GLY A 96 3.38 3.11 0.85
N GLY A 97 3.90 2.84 -0.36
CA GLY A 97 4.31 3.86 -1.33
C GLY A 97 5.63 4.57 -1.01
N VAL A 98 6.36 4.12 0.00
CA VAL A 98 7.73 4.60 0.32
C VAL A 98 8.74 3.57 -0.14
N GLU A 99 9.75 4.02 -0.89
CA GLU A 99 10.80 3.18 -1.46
C GLU A 99 12.05 3.20 -0.60
N PHE A 100 12.66 2.02 -0.42
CA PHE A 100 13.87 1.82 0.37
C PHE A 100 14.91 1.11 -0.48
N LYS A 101 16.05 1.75 -0.70
CA LYS A 101 17.21 1.15 -1.38
C LYS A 101 18.18 0.52 -0.39
N ASP A 102 18.27 1.12 0.80
CA ASP A 102 19.13 0.64 1.86
C ASP A 102 18.40 -0.42 2.71
N TYR A 103 19.14 -1.49 3.04
CA TYR A 103 18.63 -2.56 3.89
C TYR A 103 18.26 -2.08 5.30
N TRP A 104 19.07 -1.18 5.87
CA TRP A 104 18.84 -0.72 7.24
C TRP A 104 17.65 0.22 7.36
N GLU A 105 17.39 1.03 6.33
CA GLU A 105 16.17 1.84 6.26
C GLU A 105 14.91 0.96 6.25
N LEU A 106 14.95 -0.16 5.51
CA LEU A 106 13.88 -1.15 5.52
C LEU A 106 13.70 -1.75 6.93
N VAL A 107 14.80 -2.15 7.59
CA VAL A 107 14.76 -2.74 8.95
C VAL A 107 14.16 -1.75 9.94
N ASP A 108 14.56 -0.49 9.91
CA ASP A 108 14.06 0.54 10.83
C ASP A 108 12.56 0.80 10.60
N LYS A 109 12.12 0.80 9.33
CA LYS A 109 10.69 0.91 9.01
C LYS A 109 9.89 -0.30 9.49
N LEU A 110 10.42 -1.50 9.34
CA LEU A 110 9.78 -2.72 9.83
C LEU A 110 9.72 -2.76 11.37
N LYS A 111 10.73 -2.23 12.08
CA LYS A 111 10.67 -2.08 13.55
C LYS A 111 9.56 -1.13 13.98
N GLU A 112 9.39 0.00 13.29
CA GLU A 112 8.28 0.93 13.53
C GLU A 112 6.92 0.21 13.37
N VAL A 113 6.79 -0.57 12.30
CA VAL A 113 5.59 -1.37 12.03
C VAL A 113 5.37 -2.44 13.11
N ALA A 114 6.42 -3.12 13.53
CA ALA A 114 6.36 -4.17 14.55
C ALA A 114 5.83 -3.65 15.90
N MET A 115 6.09 -2.38 16.21
CA MET A 115 5.60 -1.74 17.45
C MET A 115 4.09 -1.46 17.44
N ARG A 116 3.41 -1.55 16.30
CA ARG A 116 1.97 -1.27 16.21
C ARG A 116 1.14 -2.29 16.99
N LYS A 117 1.58 -3.55 16.98
CA LYS A 117 0.92 -4.62 17.71
C LYS A 117 1.93 -5.66 18.18
N THR A 118 2.12 -5.73 19.49
CA THR A 118 3.00 -6.71 20.13
C THR A 118 2.16 -7.81 20.77
N GLU A 119 2.44 -9.06 20.45
CA GLU A 119 1.90 -10.24 21.17
C GLU A 119 2.84 -10.62 22.31
N GLU A 120 2.28 -10.98 23.46
CA GLU A 120 3.05 -11.51 24.60
C GLU A 120 3.50 -12.97 24.37
N VAL A 121 4.18 -13.20 23.24
CA VAL A 121 4.82 -14.49 22.99
C VAL A 121 6.27 -14.36 23.41
N PRO A 122 6.66 -14.96 24.55
CA PRO A 122 8.03 -14.85 25.03
C PRO A 122 8.98 -15.57 24.07
N ILE A 123 10.05 -14.87 23.69
CA ILE A 123 11.12 -15.50 22.89
C ILE A 123 11.92 -16.43 23.80
N PRO A 124 12.05 -17.73 23.46
CA PRO A 124 12.84 -18.67 24.27
C PRO A 124 14.27 -18.16 24.52
N GLY A 125 14.65 -18.09 25.79
CA GLY A 125 15.99 -17.64 26.20
C GLY A 125 16.16 -16.12 26.35
N THR A 126 15.11 -15.34 26.17
CA THR A 126 15.18 -13.88 26.34
C THR A 126 14.07 -13.42 27.27
N LYS A 127 14.42 -12.70 28.34
CA LYS A 127 13.45 -12.05 29.21
C LYS A 127 13.09 -10.69 28.57
N ASP A 128 11.82 -10.34 28.54
CA ASP A 128 11.30 -9.03 28.10
C ASP A 128 11.37 -8.70 26.61
N LYS A 129 11.51 -9.69 25.71
CA LYS A 129 11.34 -9.50 24.29
C LYS A 129 10.08 -10.21 23.79
N PHE A 130 9.26 -9.48 23.07
CA PHE A 130 7.98 -9.94 22.53
C PHE A 130 8.02 -9.91 21.00
N LEU A 131 7.31 -10.85 20.39
CA LEU A 131 7.15 -10.91 18.95
C LEU A 131 6.00 -9.98 18.51
N SER A 132 6.12 -9.43 17.33
CA SER A 132 5.03 -8.63 16.76
C SER A 132 3.94 -9.52 16.16
N ALA A 133 2.67 -9.15 16.40
CA ALA A 133 1.50 -9.82 15.83
C ALA A 133 1.20 -9.41 14.40
N VAL A 134 1.93 -8.43 13.87
CA VAL A 134 1.73 -7.93 12.50
C VAL A 134 2.11 -9.01 11.48
N THR A 135 1.24 -9.23 10.49
CA THR A 135 1.51 -10.12 9.36
C THR A 135 2.17 -9.33 8.24
N VAL A 136 3.31 -9.81 7.76
CA VAL A 136 4.04 -9.21 6.65
C VAL A 136 3.91 -10.09 5.42
N THR A 137 3.35 -9.54 4.34
CA THR A 137 3.36 -10.21 3.04
C THR A 137 4.46 -9.65 2.17
N ILE A 138 5.39 -10.49 1.80
CA ILE A 138 6.46 -10.16 0.84
C ILE A 138 5.92 -10.45 -0.57
N ARG A 139 5.84 -9.41 -1.40
CA ARG A 139 5.47 -9.52 -2.82
C ARG A 139 6.69 -9.19 -3.66
N ALA A 140 7.17 -10.15 -4.41
CA ALA A 140 8.30 -9.96 -5.30
C ALA A 140 7.85 -10.05 -6.76
N ASP A 141 8.45 -9.21 -7.62
CA ASP A 141 8.34 -9.39 -9.06
C ASP A 141 8.84 -10.78 -9.48
N LYS A 142 8.24 -11.37 -10.51
CA LYS A 142 8.60 -12.73 -11.01
C LYS A 142 10.08 -12.88 -11.37
N SER A 143 10.76 -11.79 -11.69
CA SER A 143 12.17 -11.76 -12.06
C SER A 143 13.10 -11.35 -10.90
N ALA A 144 12.54 -11.11 -9.71
CA ALA A 144 13.32 -10.69 -8.55
C ALA A 144 14.40 -11.73 -8.18
N PRO A 145 15.64 -11.31 -7.98
CA PRO A 145 16.67 -12.19 -7.46
C PRO A 145 16.28 -12.75 -6.09
N TYR A 146 16.47 -14.06 -5.90
CA TYR A 146 16.15 -14.72 -4.63
C TYR A 146 16.82 -14.06 -3.42
N GLY A 147 18.02 -13.49 -3.61
CA GLY A 147 18.73 -12.75 -2.58
C GLY A 147 17.96 -11.54 -2.03
N MET A 148 17.08 -10.91 -2.83
CA MET A 148 16.22 -9.82 -2.38
C MET A 148 15.13 -10.33 -1.44
N ILE A 149 14.54 -11.49 -1.77
CA ILE A 149 13.52 -12.13 -0.92
C ILE A 149 14.15 -12.54 0.42
N GLN A 150 15.36 -13.13 0.40
CA GLN A 150 16.10 -13.48 1.62
C GLN A 150 16.37 -12.24 2.49
N ARG A 151 16.80 -11.13 1.91
CA ARG A 151 17.01 -9.87 2.62
C ARG A 151 15.73 -9.34 3.26
N ALA A 152 14.59 -9.39 2.55
CA ALA A 152 13.31 -8.99 3.13
C ALA A 152 12.93 -9.86 4.32
N MET A 153 13.08 -11.20 4.21
CA MET A 153 12.81 -12.13 5.31
C MET A 153 13.74 -11.90 6.50
N GLN A 154 15.03 -11.63 6.24
CA GLN A 154 16.00 -11.31 7.29
C GLN A 154 15.63 -9.99 7.99
N ALA A 155 15.24 -8.96 7.25
CA ALA A 155 14.79 -7.69 7.82
C ALA A 155 13.56 -7.87 8.72
N CYS A 156 12.61 -8.70 8.32
CA CYS A 156 11.45 -9.07 9.15
C CYS A 156 11.89 -9.75 10.45
N SER A 157 12.85 -10.69 10.38
CA SER A 157 13.38 -11.39 11.56
C SER A 157 14.08 -10.42 12.53
N GLU A 158 14.86 -9.47 12.02
CA GLU A 158 15.53 -8.45 12.85
C GLU A 158 14.53 -7.46 13.49
N ALA A 159 13.38 -7.26 12.84
CA ALA A 159 12.27 -6.48 13.38
C ALA A 159 11.33 -7.28 14.29
N LEU A 160 11.63 -8.55 14.61
CA LEU A 160 10.81 -9.44 15.43
C LEU A 160 9.41 -9.71 14.84
N LEU A 161 9.28 -9.66 13.52
CA LEU A 161 8.10 -10.01 12.76
C LEU A 161 8.20 -11.50 12.37
N TYR A 162 7.31 -12.34 12.88
CA TYR A 162 7.36 -13.79 12.65
C TYR A 162 6.27 -14.30 11.71
N LYS A 163 5.18 -13.54 11.55
CA LYS A 163 4.09 -13.87 10.64
C LYS A 163 4.44 -13.36 9.23
N ILE A 164 5.17 -14.17 8.48
CA ILE A 164 5.64 -13.81 7.14
C ILE A 164 4.92 -14.68 6.11
N GLU A 165 4.33 -14.04 5.13
CA GLU A 165 3.70 -14.66 3.98
C GLU A 165 4.43 -14.22 2.70
N VAL A 166 4.53 -15.12 1.72
CA VAL A 166 5.07 -14.79 0.40
C VAL A 166 3.92 -14.75 -0.59
N GLY A 167 3.68 -13.57 -1.15
CA GLY A 167 2.62 -13.35 -2.12
C GLY A 167 2.98 -13.91 -3.49
N ALA A 168 2.05 -14.67 -4.07
CA ALA A 168 2.13 -15.16 -5.44
C ALA A 168 0.79 -14.95 -6.14
N ALA A 169 0.81 -14.76 -7.47
CA ALA A 169 -0.41 -14.68 -8.25
C ALA A 169 -1.02 -16.08 -8.41
N LYS A 170 -2.37 -16.16 -8.30
CA LYS A 170 -3.09 -17.37 -8.64
C LYS A 170 -3.14 -17.50 -10.17
N PRO A 171 -2.90 -18.68 -10.75
CA PRO A 171 -3.04 -18.88 -12.18
C PRO A 171 -4.47 -18.59 -12.63
N PRO A 172 -4.69 -18.05 -13.83
CA PRO A 172 -6.03 -17.87 -14.37
C PRO A 172 -6.69 -19.27 -14.52
N THR A 173 -7.92 -19.36 -14.01
CA THR A 173 -8.80 -20.55 -14.14
C THR A 173 -9.42 -20.61 -15.52
#